data_60c82c2e2f96ea8287c0064e44052f1e
#
_entry.id   60c82c2e2f96ea8287c0064e44052f1e
#
_cell.length_a   1.000
_cell.length_b   1.000
_cell.length_c   1.000
_cell.angle_alpha   90.00
_cell.angle_beta   90.00
_cell.angle_gamma   90.00
#
_symmetry.space_group_name_H-M   'P 1'
#
loop_
_entity.id
_entity.type
_entity.pdbx_description
1 polymer ?
#
loop_
_entity_poly.entity_id
_entity_poly.type
_entity_poly.pdbx_seq_one_letter_code
_entity_poly.pdbx_strand_id
1 'polypeptide(L)' 'MRKLQRLKHLLWHVCHFHSPTCTTVTESVIATSREEALMRIFGYIPPSYMPMCVWSEPIGRAA' A
#
# COMPACT_ATOMS: atom_id res chain seq x y z
N MET A 1 -23.45 23.30 -1.72
CA MET A 1 -22.16 23.11 -1.41
C MET A 1 -21.85 21.69 -1.04
N ARG A 2 -20.78 21.23 -1.44
CA ARG A 2 -20.48 19.93 -1.21
C ARG A 2 -19.55 19.78 -0.09
N LYS A 3 -19.72 18.77 0.68
CA LYS A 3 -18.87 18.57 1.77
C LYS A 3 -17.59 17.96 1.35
N LEU A 4 -16.53 18.37 1.92
CA LEU A 4 -15.25 17.81 1.63
C LEU A 4 -15.20 16.38 2.08
N GLN A 5 -14.69 15.53 1.22
CA GLN A 5 -14.51 14.18 1.58
C GLN A 5 -13.25 14.04 2.32
N ARG A 6 -13.30 13.42 3.48
CA ARG A 6 -12.13 13.20 4.25
C ARG A 6 -11.47 11.94 3.77
N LEU A 7 -10.23 12.01 3.37
CA LEU A 7 -9.50 10.83 2.96
C LEU A 7 -9.18 9.99 4.18
N LYS A 8 -9.43 8.70 4.04
CA LYS A 8 -9.23 7.81 5.16
C LYS A 8 -7.88 7.15 5.06
N HIS A 9 -7.12 7.20 6.11
CA HIS A 9 -5.84 6.51 6.16
C HIS A 9 -6.07 5.06 6.52
N LEU A 10 -5.47 4.19 5.75
CA LEU A 10 -5.56 2.74 5.94
C LEU A 10 -4.17 2.17 6.05
N LEU A 11 -4.09 0.99 6.59
CA LEU A 11 -2.83 0.26 6.62
C LEU A 11 -2.80 -0.59 5.37
N TRP A 12 -1.86 -0.30 4.49
CA TRP A 12 -1.73 -1.00 3.22
C TRP A 12 -0.58 -1.99 3.29
N HIS A 13 -0.80 -3.14 2.70
CA HIS A 13 0.21 -4.18 2.66
C HIS A 13 0.50 -4.51 1.20
N VAL A 14 1.77 -4.60 0.86
CA VAL A 14 2.21 -4.93 -0.49
C VAL A 14 3.15 -6.11 -0.41
N CYS A 15 2.74 -7.22 -1.01
CA CYS A 15 3.54 -8.42 -1.04
C CYS A 15 4.14 -8.52 -2.44
N HIS A 16 5.45 -8.51 -2.54
CA HIS A 16 6.11 -8.52 -3.84
C HIS A 16 7.43 -9.28 -3.77
N PHE A 17 7.93 -9.64 -4.93
CA PHE A 17 9.19 -10.36 -5.00
C PHE A 17 10.35 -9.40 -4.88
N HIS A 18 11.32 -9.77 -4.05
CA HIS A 18 12.52 -8.94 -3.84
C HIS A 18 13.69 -9.69 -4.47
N SER A 19 14.07 -9.25 -5.66
CA SER A 19 15.07 -9.99 -6.41
C SER A 19 16.45 -10.09 -5.77
N PRO A 20 16.96 -9.07 -5.06
CA PRO A 20 18.27 -9.22 -4.43
C PRO A 20 18.36 -10.41 -3.47
N THR A 21 17.26 -10.74 -2.79
CA THR A 21 17.26 -11.87 -1.89
C THR A 21 16.52 -13.07 -2.44
N CYS A 22 15.93 -12.94 -3.63
CA CYS A 22 15.14 -14.00 -4.26
C CYS A 22 14.02 -14.50 -3.34
N THR A 23 13.41 -13.59 -2.60
CA THR A 23 12.33 -13.96 -1.69
C THR A 23 11.14 -13.03 -1.88
N THR A 24 10.00 -13.48 -1.40
CA THR A 24 8.81 -12.65 -1.39
C THR A 24 8.78 -11.91 -0.07
N VAL A 25 8.59 -10.61 -0.13
CA VAL A 25 8.51 -9.80 1.08
C VAL A 25 7.19 -9.06 1.13
N THR A 26 6.75 -8.74 2.33
CA THR A 26 5.54 -7.94 2.53
C THR A 26 5.95 -6.67 3.25
N GLU A 27 5.60 -5.53 2.65
CA GLU A 27 5.87 -4.25 3.27
C GLU A 27 4.55 -3.57 3.57
N SER A 28 4.52 -2.81 4.65
CA SER A 28 3.29 -2.16 5.08
C SER A 28 3.51 -0.68 5.25
N VAL A 29 2.48 0.09 4.95
CA VAL A 29 2.57 1.54 5.03
C VAL A 29 1.18 2.10 5.25
N ILE A 30 1.12 3.25 5.91
CA ILE A 30 -0.15 3.93 6.10
C ILE A 30 -0.31 4.92 4.96
N ALA A 31 -1.43 4.82 4.25
CA ALA A 31 -1.68 5.67 3.10
C ALA A 31 -3.17 5.79 2.87
N THR A 32 -3.57 6.74 2.05
CA THR A 32 -4.98 6.98 1.76
C THR A 32 -5.46 6.27 0.51
N SER A 33 -4.53 5.74 -0.29
CA SER A 33 -4.90 5.03 -1.51
C SER A 33 -3.83 4.02 -1.86
N ARG A 34 -4.19 3.12 -2.75
CA ARG A 34 -3.26 2.12 -3.24
C ARG A 34 -2.06 2.78 -3.89
N GLU A 35 -2.32 3.79 -4.72
CA GLU A 35 -1.25 4.49 -5.42
C GLU A 35 -0.30 5.18 -4.45
N GLU A 36 -0.84 5.80 -3.42
CA GLU A 36 0.00 6.44 -2.44
C GLU A 36 0.87 5.41 -1.72
N ALA A 37 0.28 4.26 -1.40
CA ALA A 37 1.02 3.20 -0.74
C ALA A 37 2.18 2.72 -1.61
N LEU A 38 1.93 2.52 -2.89
CA LEU A 38 2.97 2.06 -3.79
C LEU A 38 4.08 3.09 -3.94
N MET A 39 3.70 4.37 -4.01
CA MET A 39 4.70 5.42 -4.08
C MET A 39 5.57 5.46 -2.82
N ARG A 40 4.96 5.25 -1.67
CA ARG A 40 5.73 5.28 -0.43
C ARG A 40 6.68 4.10 -0.30
N ILE A 41 6.27 2.95 -0.81
CA ILE A 41 7.08 1.75 -0.70
C ILE A 41 8.14 1.67 -1.78
N PHE A 42 7.77 1.93 -3.02
CA PHE A 42 8.70 1.78 -4.14
C PHE A 42 9.33 3.08 -4.61
N GLY A 43 8.70 4.21 -4.33
CA GLY A 43 9.17 5.47 -4.87
C GLY A 43 8.60 5.78 -6.25
N TYR A 44 7.81 4.88 -6.79
CA TYR A 44 7.16 5.06 -8.08
C TYR A 44 5.98 4.10 -8.15
N ILE A 45 5.11 4.29 -9.11
CA ILE A 45 3.98 3.38 -9.30
C ILE A 45 4.43 2.25 -10.21
N PRO A 46 4.53 1.02 -9.71
CA PRO A 46 4.98 -0.09 -10.55
C PRO A 46 3.99 -0.36 -11.68
N PRO A 47 4.47 -0.90 -12.79
CA PRO A 47 3.58 -1.23 -13.90
C PRO A 47 2.62 -2.35 -13.50
N SER A 48 1.47 -2.36 -14.16
CA SER A 48 0.41 -3.30 -13.79
C SER A 48 0.78 -4.77 -14.00
N TYR A 49 1.78 -5.03 -14.83
CA TYR A 49 2.18 -6.42 -15.07
C TYR A 49 3.11 -6.94 -13.98
N MET A 50 3.55 -6.09 -13.09
CA MET A 50 4.44 -6.52 -12.03
C MET A 50 3.68 -7.36 -11.02
N PRO A 51 4.13 -8.59 -10.73
CA PRO A 51 3.42 -9.45 -9.80
C PRO A 51 3.47 -8.89 -8.39
N MET A 52 2.31 -8.71 -7.80
CA MET A 52 2.23 -8.28 -6.41
C MET A 52 0.82 -8.45 -5.90
N CYS A 53 0.70 -8.53 -4.61
CA CYS A 53 -0.56 -8.57 -3.93
C CYS A 53 -0.67 -7.32 -3.08
N VAL A 54 -1.72 -6.55 -3.26
CA VAL A 54 -1.89 -5.32 -2.52
C VAL A 54 -3.26 -5.34 -1.86
N TRP A 55 -3.27 -5.11 -0.55
CA TRP A 55 -4.55 -5.04 0.15
C TRP A 55 -4.44 -4.05 1.30
N SER A 56 -5.58 -3.65 1.82
CA SER A 56 -5.60 -2.68 2.91
C SER A 56 -6.54 -3.14 3.99
N GLU A 57 -6.36 -2.59 5.15
CA GLU A 57 -7.23 -2.86 6.26
C GLU A 57 -7.32 -1.62 7.13
N PRO A 58 -8.37 -1.48 7.92
CA PRO A 58 -8.47 -0.34 8.81
C PRO A 58 -7.30 -0.35 9.78
N ILE A 59 -6.83 0.84 10.14
CA ILE A 59 -5.77 0.93 11.12
C ILE A 59 -6.35 0.49 12.45
N GLY A 60 -5.73 -0.51 13.02
CA GLY A 60 -6.21 -1.06 14.26
C GLY A 60 -6.02 -0.11 15.39
N ARG A 61 -6.86 -0.23 16.40
CA ARG A 61 -6.67 0.56 17.55
C ARG A 61 -7.04 -0.32 18.69
N ALA A 62 -6.50 -0.01 19.77
CA ALA A 62 -6.73 -0.79 20.96
C ALA A 62 -8.20 -0.74 21.25
N ALA A 63 -8.77 -1.85 21.49
CA ALA A 63 -10.19 -1.91 21.73
C ALA A 63 -10.49 -1.36 23.10
#